data_206c807e1651a397a17293cd54277224
#
_entry.id   206c807e1651a397a17293cd54277224
#
_cell.length_a   1.000
_cell.length_b   1.000
_cell.length_c   1.000
_cell.angle_alpha   90.00
_cell.angle_beta   90.00
_cell.angle_gamma   90.00
#
_symmetry.space_group_name_H-M   'P 1'
#
loop_
_entity.id
_entity.type
_entity.pdbx_description
1 polymer ?
#
loop_
_entity_poly.entity_id
_entity_poly.type
_entity_poly.pdbx_seq_one_letter_code
_entity_poly.pdbx_strand_id
1 'polypeptide(L)'
;VNAYSRITHASVHLPTGRQSACEIEQRLRRHSPSLALPPGLIQRAFGLRERALADPADLPSDLAARAATRLLNTARLRPADIDLLLFAAVSADVREPANAHIVAAKTGLSCPAFDIGNACNGVINALQVADALIRTGQHRRVLITCGETLSRLSRWELDRSRLRTGLTSLTGADVGAALLVEASPVPGITGSVFLANSTSWPAATLYDPHHAPGQPQGLHVDSDALLASFTGLDAQAAQWLKEQDVDVRELDLVCVHQPSQPFVDAFRARMDIDPAQIIPTFPHTGNAAAATLPLQLAQAVHDRRLAPGDAVALFGLASGASGAVMLLRW
;
A
#
# COMPACT_ATOMS: atom_id res chain seq x y z
N VAL A 1 -13.84 -30.28 -2.26
CA VAL A 1 -13.34 -29.78 -0.96
C VAL A 1 -13.13 -28.30 -1.15
N ASN A 2 -13.96 -27.48 -0.49
CA ASN A 2 -13.76 -26.02 -0.54
C ASN A 2 -12.42 -25.71 0.13
N ALA A 3 -11.42 -25.31 -0.65
CA ALA A 3 -10.17 -24.82 -0.11
C ALA A 3 -10.41 -23.39 0.41
N TYR A 4 -9.86 -23.09 1.58
CA TYR A 4 -9.70 -21.71 2.02
C TYR A 4 -8.44 -21.13 1.43
N SER A 5 -8.30 -19.81 1.44
CA SER A 5 -7.07 -19.14 1.11
C SER A 5 -6.37 -18.61 2.36
N ARG A 6 -5.04 -18.55 2.34
CA ARG A 6 -4.24 -18.04 3.44
C ARG A 6 -3.03 -17.27 2.92
N ILE A 7 -2.72 -16.15 3.54
CA ILE A 7 -1.42 -15.49 3.37
C ILE A 7 -0.41 -16.31 4.19
N THR A 8 0.55 -16.93 3.52
CA THR A 8 1.55 -17.77 4.17
C THR A 8 2.89 -17.07 4.34
N HIS A 9 3.20 -16.13 3.46
CA HIS A 9 4.46 -15.38 3.49
C HIS A 9 4.23 -13.92 3.09
N ALA A 10 4.96 -13.04 3.76
CA ALA A 10 5.05 -11.62 3.42
C ALA A 10 6.53 -11.23 3.34
N SER A 11 6.91 -10.46 2.34
CA SER A 11 8.28 -9.99 2.15
C SER A 11 8.27 -8.54 1.67
N VAL A 12 9.28 -7.80 2.06
CA VAL A 12 9.49 -6.42 1.65
C VAL A 12 10.93 -6.20 1.21
N HIS A 13 11.11 -5.38 0.19
CA HIS A 13 12.39 -4.81 -0.19
C HIS A 13 12.35 -3.31 0.07
N LEU A 14 13.05 -2.87 1.11
CA LEU A 14 13.31 -1.44 1.36
C LEU A 14 14.65 -1.10 0.70
N PRO A 15 14.69 -0.14 -0.24
CA PRO A 15 15.94 0.39 -0.76
C PRO A 15 16.82 0.94 0.37
N THR A 16 18.13 0.99 0.15
CA THR A 16 19.09 1.51 1.16
C THR A 16 19.10 3.03 1.22
N GLY A 17 18.74 3.71 0.12
CA GLY A 17 18.66 5.17 0.05
C GLY A 17 17.61 5.72 1.02
N ARG A 18 17.93 6.85 1.64
CA ARG A 18 17.05 7.58 2.55
C ARG A 18 17.09 9.07 2.23
N GLN A 19 15.97 9.73 2.47
CA GLN A 19 15.89 11.19 2.42
C GLN A 19 15.15 11.68 3.66
N SER A 20 15.84 12.43 4.50
CA SER A 20 15.26 13.02 5.70
C SER A 20 14.25 14.13 5.37
N ALA A 21 13.33 14.39 6.30
CA ALA A 21 12.40 15.52 6.19
C ALA A 21 13.13 16.86 6.01
N CYS A 22 14.29 17.03 6.64
CA CYS A 22 15.12 18.23 6.50
C CYS A 22 15.66 18.38 5.05
N GLU A 23 16.15 17.30 4.45
CA GLU A 23 16.62 17.32 3.06
C GLU A 23 15.49 17.59 2.06
N ILE A 24 14.29 17.03 2.32
CA ILE A 24 13.08 17.33 1.55
C ILE A 24 12.78 18.83 1.61
N GLU A 25 12.78 19.43 2.80
CA GLU A 25 12.53 20.86 2.98
C GLU A 25 13.59 21.73 2.32
N GLN A 26 14.87 21.36 2.43
CA GLN A 26 15.97 22.06 1.76
C GLN A 26 15.82 22.02 0.24
N ARG A 27 15.45 20.86 -0.32
CA ARG A 27 15.19 20.74 -1.75
C ARG A 27 13.99 21.57 -2.17
N LEU A 28 12.89 21.53 -1.41
CA LEU A 28 11.69 22.32 -1.69
C LEU A 28 12.01 23.84 -1.69
N ARG A 29 12.78 24.35 -0.72
CA ARG A 29 13.20 25.76 -0.68
C ARG A 29 14.01 26.16 -1.90
N ARG A 30 14.88 25.29 -2.41
CA ARG A 30 15.67 25.54 -3.63
C ARG A 30 14.81 25.67 -4.88
N HIS A 31 13.76 24.85 -5.01
CA HIS A 31 12.89 24.84 -6.18
C HIS A 31 11.68 25.79 -6.04
N SER A 32 11.35 26.20 -4.84
CA SER A 32 10.23 27.11 -4.52
C SER A 32 10.67 28.22 -3.58
N PRO A 33 11.62 29.09 -4.00
CA PRO A 33 12.25 30.09 -3.12
C PRO A 33 11.28 31.19 -2.65
N SER A 34 10.17 31.40 -3.36
CA SER A 34 9.11 32.33 -2.97
C SER A 34 8.28 31.85 -1.78
N LEU A 35 8.41 30.59 -1.40
CA LEU A 35 7.71 30.01 -0.24
C LEU A 35 8.56 30.17 1.01
N ALA A 36 8.18 31.08 1.91
CA ALA A 36 8.81 31.22 3.23
C ALA A 36 8.29 30.10 4.16
N LEU A 37 8.78 28.86 3.94
CA LEU A 37 8.36 27.70 4.73
C LEU A 37 9.11 27.63 6.07
N PRO A 38 8.40 27.45 7.19
CA PRO A 38 9.05 27.30 8.48
C PRO A 38 9.86 26.00 8.55
N PRO A 39 10.99 25.96 9.23
CA PRO A 39 11.78 24.73 9.44
C PRO A 39 10.96 23.66 10.15
N GLY A 40 11.16 22.39 9.77
CA GLY A 40 10.46 21.23 10.36
C GLY A 40 8.99 21.12 9.95
N LEU A 41 8.59 21.79 8.86
CA LEU A 41 7.19 21.74 8.36
C LEU A 41 6.75 20.33 8.03
N ILE A 42 7.57 19.57 7.28
CA ILE A 42 7.23 18.22 6.83
C ILE A 42 7.04 17.28 8.03
N GLN A 43 7.95 17.35 9.00
CA GLN A 43 7.82 16.51 10.19
C GLN A 43 6.60 16.90 11.03
N ARG A 44 6.31 18.18 11.21
CA ARG A 44 5.15 18.64 12.01
C ARG A 44 3.82 18.36 11.32
N ALA A 45 3.76 18.54 9.98
CA ALA A 45 2.53 18.37 9.23
C ALA A 45 2.17 16.89 8.97
N PHE A 46 3.17 16.04 8.77
CA PHE A 46 2.95 14.66 8.36
C PHE A 46 3.49 13.61 9.35
N GLY A 47 4.36 13.99 10.28
CA GLY A 47 5.05 13.03 11.16
C GLY A 47 6.21 12.31 10.48
N LEU A 48 6.60 12.71 9.25
CA LEU A 48 7.69 12.10 8.51
C LEU A 48 9.04 12.50 9.11
N ARG A 49 9.91 11.54 9.37
CA ARG A 49 11.31 11.72 9.74
C ARG A 49 12.22 11.53 8.53
N GLU A 50 12.00 10.45 7.81
CA GLU A 50 12.69 10.12 6.57
C GLU A 50 11.82 9.24 5.67
N ARG A 51 12.14 9.21 4.38
CA ARG A 51 11.52 8.32 3.43
C ARG A 51 12.53 7.42 2.73
N ALA A 52 12.09 6.23 2.33
CA ALA A 52 12.89 5.32 1.53
C ALA A 52 12.98 5.82 0.08
N LEU A 53 14.19 5.75 -0.49
CA LEU A 53 14.48 6.12 -1.87
C LEU A 53 15.17 4.98 -2.60
N ALA A 54 14.63 4.60 -3.74
CA ALA A 54 15.26 3.68 -4.68
C ALA A 54 16.40 4.38 -5.45
N ASP A 55 17.30 3.56 -5.98
CA ASP A 55 18.28 4.05 -6.96
C ASP A 55 17.51 4.64 -8.16
N PRO A 56 17.97 5.75 -8.75
CA PRO A 56 17.34 6.34 -9.94
C PRO A 56 17.14 5.36 -11.10
N ALA A 57 17.99 4.33 -11.22
CA ALA A 57 17.89 3.30 -12.25
C ALA A 57 16.86 2.20 -11.92
N ASP A 58 16.48 2.03 -10.66
CA ASP A 58 15.52 1.00 -10.25
C ASP A 58 14.09 1.37 -10.69
N LEU A 59 13.43 0.47 -11.36
CA LEU A 59 12.02 0.57 -11.75
C LEU A 59 11.10 -0.05 -10.69
N PRO A 60 9.81 0.28 -10.67
CA PRO A 60 8.82 -0.39 -9.81
C PRO A 60 8.92 -1.91 -9.86
N SER A 61 9.07 -2.49 -11.06
CA SER A 61 9.20 -3.92 -11.23
C SER A 61 10.49 -4.50 -10.62
N ASP A 62 11.59 -3.72 -10.51
CA ASP A 62 12.84 -4.17 -9.87
C ASP A 62 12.62 -4.33 -8.35
N LEU A 63 11.95 -3.36 -7.73
CA LEU A 63 11.64 -3.43 -6.31
C LEU A 63 10.71 -4.60 -6.00
N ALA A 64 9.66 -4.77 -6.82
CA ALA A 64 8.72 -5.88 -6.72
C ALA A 64 9.43 -7.24 -6.89
N ALA A 65 10.29 -7.38 -7.91
CA ALA A 65 11.03 -8.62 -8.18
C ALA A 65 11.99 -8.99 -7.06
N ARG A 66 12.67 -8.00 -6.45
CA ARG A 66 13.54 -8.25 -5.28
C ARG A 66 12.76 -8.75 -4.08
N ALA A 67 11.57 -8.17 -3.81
CA ALA A 67 10.69 -8.64 -2.74
C ALA A 67 10.17 -10.05 -3.03
N ALA A 68 9.74 -10.32 -4.27
CA ALA A 68 9.25 -11.62 -4.72
C ALA A 68 10.34 -12.71 -4.62
N THR A 69 11.55 -12.43 -5.11
CA THR A 69 12.68 -13.37 -5.02
C THR A 69 13.03 -13.71 -3.58
N ARG A 70 13.05 -12.71 -2.69
CA ARG A 70 13.26 -12.93 -1.25
C ARG A 70 12.17 -13.82 -0.66
N LEU A 71 10.91 -13.57 -1.02
CA LEU A 71 9.77 -14.35 -0.55
C LEU A 71 9.88 -15.81 -1.02
N LEU A 72 10.13 -16.06 -2.31
CA LEU A 72 10.27 -17.41 -2.85
C LEU A 72 11.40 -18.18 -2.16
N ASN A 73 12.54 -17.54 -1.93
CA ASN A 73 13.67 -18.14 -1.20
C ASN A 73 13.28 -18.49 0.25
N THR A 74 12.57 -17.61 0.95
CA THR A 74 12.11 -17.84 2.34
C THR A 74 11.08 -18.97 2.39
N ALA A 75 10.15 -19.00 1.44
CA ALA A 75 9.14 -20.03 1.30
C ALA A 75 9.72 -21.37 0.77
N ARG A 76 10.98 -21.39 0.31
CA ARG A 76 11.62 -22.53 -0.36
C ARG A 76 10.85 -23.03 -1.59
N LEU A 77 10.28 -22.10 -2.34
CA LEU A 77 9.53 -22.34 -3.57
C LEU A 77 10.38 -21.97 -4.79
N ARG A 78 10.21 -22.75 -5.85
CA ARG A 78 10.74 -22.43 -7.17
C ARG A 78 9.75 -21.53 -7.90
N PRO A 79 10.18 -20.73 -8.88
CA PRO A 79 9.26 -19.95 -9.72
C PRO A 79 8.15 -20.79 -10.36
N ALA A 80 8.44 -22.04 -10.77
CA ALA A 80 7.47 -22.97 -11.37
C ALA A 80 6.38 -23.47 -10.40
N ASP A 81 6.51 -23.22 -9.11
CA ASP A 81 5.54 -23.63 -8.10
C ASP A 81 4.41 -22.58 -7.93
N ILE A 82 4.51 -21.43 -8.63
CA ILE A 82 3.49 -20.35 -8.62
C ILE A 82 2.53 -20.50 -9.79
N ASP A 83 1.24 -20.45 -9.53
CA ASP A 83 0.18 -20.64 -10.52
C ASP A 83 -0.29 -19.34 -11.17
N LEU A 84 -0.15 -18.21 -10.45
CA LEU A 84 -0.59 -16.89 -10.89
C LEU A 84 0.29 -15.80 -10.24
N LEU A 85 0.68 -14.81 -11.03
CA LEU A 85 1.32 -13.59 -10.56
C LEU A 85 0.37 -12.40 -10.74
N LEU A 86 0.15 -11.64 -9.66
CA LEU A 86 -0.54 -10.35 -9.68
C LEU A 86 0.45 -9.23 -9.34
N PHE A 87 0.43 -8.16 -10.14
CA PHE A 87 1.14 -6.92 -9.80
C PHE A 87 0.12 -5.87 -9.41
N ALA A 88 0.30 -5.24 -8.24
CA ALA A 88 -0.66 -4.29 -7.69
C ALA A 88 0.06 -3.09 -7.08
N ALA A 89 0.16 -2.00 -7.84
CA ALA A 89 0.85 -0.77 -7.44
C ALA A 89 0.20 0.47 -8.06
N VAL A 90 0.52 1.64 -7.50
CA VAL A 90 0.25 2.94 -8.13
C VAL A 90 1.29 3.22 -9.21
N SER A 91 2.53 2.82 -8.95
CA SER A 91 3.66 3.00 -9.86
C SER A 91 3.70 1.91 -10.92
N ALA A 92 4.17 2.24 -12.10
CA ALA A 92 4.32 1.32 -13.22
C ALA A 92 5.59 1.64 -14.00
N ASP A 93 6.25 0.63 -14.56
CA ASP A 93 7.36 0.81 -15.50
C ASP A 93 6.84 1.36 -16.82
N VAL A 94 5.78 0.73 -17.30
CA VAL A 94 5.15 0.99 -18.61
C VAL A 94 3.63 0.84 -18.47
N ARG A 95 2.90 1.38 -19.46
CA ARG A 95 1.44 1.18 -19.53
C ARG A 95 1.06 -0.11 -20.25
N GLU A 96 1.92 -0.61 -21.11
CA GLU A 96 1.78 -1.85 -21.88
C GLU A 96 3.18 -2.40 -22.17
N PRO A 97 3.42 -3.71 -21.93
CA PRO A 97 2.50 -4.72 -21.40
C PRO A 97 2.16 -4.53 -19.91
N ALA A 98 1.36 -5.44 -19.33
CA ALA A 98 1.17 -5.48 -17.87
C ALA A 98 2.52 -5.63 -17.16
N ASN A 99 2.72 -4.86 -16.08
CA ASN A 99 3.96 -4.84 -15.29
C ASN A 99 4.23 -6.20 -14.63
N ALA A 100 3.19 -6.98 -14.36
CA ALA A 100 3.30 -8.36 -13.90
C ALA A 100 4.17 -9.22 -14.82
N HIS A 101 4.11 -9.04 -16.16
CA HIS A 101 4.98 -9.77 -17.09
C HIS A 101 6.44 -9.38 -16.94
N ILE A 102 6.73 -8.10 -16.64
CA ILE A 102 8.09 -7.63 -16.41
C ILE A 102 8.65 -8.24 -15.12
N VAL A 103 7.84 -8.26 -14.05
CA VAL A 103 8.21 -8.93 -12.79
C VAL A 103 8.41 -10.42 -13.00
N ALA A 104 7.52 -11.09 -13.77
CA ALA A 104 7.66 -12.51 -14.09
C ALA A 104 9.00 -12.80 -14.79
N ALA A 105 9.35 -12.02 -15.81
CA ALA A 105 10.62 -12.15 -16.51
C ALA A 105 11.85 -11.97 -15.58
N LYS A 106 11.79 -10.97 -14.67
CA LYS A 106 12.87 -10.69 -13.70
C LYS A 106 13.01 -11.76 -12.62
N THR A 107 11.95 -12.52 -12.32
CA THR A 107 11.93 -13.56 -11.27
C THR A 107 11.97 -15.00 -11.81
N GLY A 108 11.92 -15.16 -13.13
CA GLY A 108 11.89 -16.48 -13.76
C GLY A 108 10.53 -17.20 -13.65
N LEU A 109 9.46 -16.47 -13.32
CA LEU A 109 8.10 -17.00 -13.32
C LEU A 109 7.59 -17.21 -14.74
N SER A 110 6.81 -18.27 -14.97
CA SER A 110 6.22 -18.60 -16.28
C SER A 110 4.70 -18.82 -16.20
N CYS A 111 4.10 -18.47 -15.07
CA CYS A 111 2.65 -18.54 -14.88
C CYS A 111 1.91 -17.38 -15.56
N PRO A 112 0.57 -17.46 -15.73
CA PRO A 112 -0.26 -16.32 -16.07
C PRO A 112 0.00 -15.13 -15.16
N ALA A 113 -0.04 -13.91 -15.72
CA ALA A 113 0.28 -12.71 -14.99
C ALA A 113 -0.54 -11.51 -15.49
N PHE A 114 -1.04 -10.67 -14.57
CA PHE A 114 -1.73 -9.42 -14.91
C PHE A 114 -1.67 -8.40 -13.77
N ASP A 115 -1.97 -7.14 -14.10
CA ASP A 115 -1.97 -6.04 -13.15
C ASP A 115 -3.37 -5.83 -12.53
N ILE A 116 -3.39 -5.36 -11.28
CA ILE A 116 -4.60 -4.90 -10.58
C ILE A 116 -4.38 -3.45 -10.14
N GLY A 117 -5.25 -2.55 -10.59
CA GLY A 117 -5.19 -1.12 -10.30
C GLY A 117 -6.36 -0.65 -9.44
N ASN A 118 -6.08 -0.18 -8.23
CA ASN A 118 -6.99 0.59 -7.38
C ASN A 118 -6.21 1.47 -6.40
N ALA A 119 -5.32 2.30 -6.92
CA ALA A 119 -4.47 3.19 -6.13
C ALA A 119 -3.86 2.45 -4.92
N CYS A 120 -3.90 3.05 -3.70
CA CYS A 120 -3.33 2.44 -2.49
C CYS A 120 -4.03 1.12 -2.07
N ASN A 121 -5.21 0.81 -2.61
CA ASN A 121 -5.95 -0.43 -2.35
C ASN A 121 -5.61 -1.56 -3.33
N GLY A 122 -4.69 -1.37 -4.27
CA GLY A 122 -4.34 -2.39 -5.26
C GLY A 122 -4.04 -3.75 -4.64
N VAL A 123 -3.21 -3.80 -3.59
CA VAL A 123 -2.82 -5.07 -2.94
C VAL A 123 -4.00 -5.74 -2.22
N ILE A 124 -4.87 -5.01 -1.51
CA ILE A 124 -6.02 -5.63 -0.84
C ILE A 124 -7.06 -6.13 -1.85
N ASN A 125 -7.20 -5.46 -3.01
CA ASN A 125 -8.01 -5.99 -4.12
C ASN A 125 -7.34 -7.21 -4.77
N ALA A 126 -6.01 -7.25 -4.88
CA ALA A 126 -5.31 -8.45 -5.35
C ALA A 126 -5.51 -9.63 -4.40
N LEU A 127 -5.56 -9.39 -3.08
CA LEU A 127 -5.93 -10.42 -2.09
C LEU A 127 -7.37 -10.91 -2.29
N GLN A 128 -8.33 -10.02 -2.59
CA GLN A 128 -9.71 -10.39 -2.91
C GLN A 128 -9.78 -11.31 -4.14
N VAL A 129 -9.05 -10.96 -5.21
CA VAL A 129 -9.00 -11.77 -6.43
C VAL A 129 -8.33 -13.12 -6.15
N ALA A 130 -7.21 -13.14 -5.42
CA ALA A 130 -6.51 -14.36 -5.05
C ALA A 130 -7.41 -15.30 -4.21
N ASP A 131 -8.12 -14.76 -3.20
CA ASP A 131 -9.07 -15.52 -2.39
C ASP A 131 -10.17 -16.17 -3.26
N ALA A 132 -10.77 -15.39 -4.16
CA ALA A 132 -11.83 -15.89 -5.05
C ALA A 132 -11.32 -17.01 -5.98
N LEU A 133 -10.15 -16.83 -6.61
CA LEU A 133 -9.57 -17.81 -7.52
C LEU A 133 -9.13 -19.11 -6.81
N ILE A 134 -8.62 -18.99 -5.58
CA ILE A 134 -8.25 -20.16 -4.77
C ILE A 134 -9.50 -20.91 -4.30
N ARG A 135 -10.51 -20.21 -3.77
CA ARG A 135 -11.76 -20.82 -3.29
C ARG A 135 -12.54 -21.52 -4.39
N THR A 136 -12.45 -21.03 -5.62
CA THR A 136 -13.06 -21.66 -6.81
C THR A 136 -12.22 -22.79 -7.41
N GLY A 137 -11.02 -23.04 -6.86
CA GLY A 137 -10.12 -24.11 -7.27
C GLY A 137 -9.37 -23.85 -8.59
N GLN A 138 -9.39 -22.59 -9.09
CA GLN A 138 -8.68 -22.22 -10.33
C GLN A 138 -7.17 -22.13 -10.13
N HIS A 139 -6.73 -21.69 -8.95
CA HIS A 139 -5.33 -21.56 -8.58
C HIS A 139 -5.10 -22.09 -7.16
N ARG A 140 -3.87 -22.50 -6.86
CA ARG A 140 -3.46 -22.97 -5.53
C ARG A 140 -2.46 -22.06 -4.86
N ARG A 141 -1.61 -21.37 -5.67
CA ARG A 141 -0.57 -20.45 -5.21
C ARG A 141 -0.57 -19.19 -6.05
N VAL A 142 -0.97 -18.09 -5.44
CA VAL A 142 -0.99 -16.77 -6.07
C VAL A 142 0.08 -15.91 -5.41
N LEU A 143 1.02 -15.41 -6.21
CA LEU A 143 2.02 -14.44 -5.79
C LEU A 143 1.51 -13.05 -6.12
N ILE A 144 1.33 -12.21 -5.10
CA ILE A 144 0.99 -10.81 -5.25
C ILE A 144 2.27 -10.00 -5.07
N THR A 145 2.55 -9.09 -6.00
CA THR A 145 3.74 -8.24 -5.96
C THR A 145 3.34 -6.77 -6.08
N CYS A 146 4.11 -5.90 -5.45
CA CYS A 146 3.93 -4.46 -5.48
C CYS A 146 5.30 -3.79 -5.58
N GLY A 147 5.42 -2.79 -6.42
CA GLY A 147 6.60 -1.96 -6.53
C GLY A 147 6.21 -0.51 -6.65
N GLU A 148 6.58 0.29 -5.66
CA GLU A 148 6.27 1.71 -5.60
C GLU A 148 7.54 2.55 -5.75
N THR A 149 7.46 3.59 -6.57
CA THR A 149 8.49 4.63 -6.72
C THR A 149 7.87 6.02 -6.59
N LEU A 150 7.08 6.21 -5.54
CA LEU A 150 6.29 7.43 -5.33
C LEU A 150 7.14 8.66 -5.07
N SER A 151 8.39 8.50 -4.65
CA SER A 151 9.32 9.63 -4.50
C SER A 151 9.49 10.42 -5.80
N ARG A 152 9.29 9.77 -6.96
CA ARG A 152 9.39 10.36 -8.30
C ARG A 152 8.20 11.24 -8.66
N LEU A 153 7.07 11.07 -7.97
CA LEU A 153 5.87 11.89 -8.14
C LEU A 153 5.92 13.17 -7.30
N SER A 154 7.03 13.42 -6.59
CA SER A 154 7.23 14.60 -5.76
C SER A 154 7.20 15.89 -6.58
N ARG A 155 6.37 16.83 -6.16
CA ARG A 155 6.23 18.16 -6.77
C ARG A 155 7.12 19.15 -6.03
N TRP A 156 8.21 19.56 -6.68
CA TRP A 156 9.20 20.45 -6.07
C TRP A 156 8.94 21.93 -6.34
N GLU A 157 8.28 22.24 -7.46
CA GLU A 157 7.91 23.60 -7.85
C GLU A 157 6.49 23.89 -7.37
N LEU A 158 6.40 24.49 -6.20
CA LEU A 158 5.14 24.87 -5.56
C LEU A 158 5.08 26.39 -5.38
N ASP A 159 3.90 26.92 -5.51
CA ASP A 159 3.52 28.27 -5.09
C ASP A 159 2.47 28.20 -3.95
N ARG A 160 2.04 29.36 -3.44
CA ARG A 160 1.06 29.41 -2.34
C ARG A 160 -0.25 28.72 -2.67
N SER A 161 -0.70 28.80 -3.93
CA SER A 161 -1.95 28.18 -4.37
C SER A 161 -1.89 26.65 -4.44
N ARG A 162 -0.70 26.13 -4.75
CA ARG A 162 -0.43 24.67 -4.93
C ARG A 162 0.16 24.02 -3.69
N LEU A 163 0.53 24.83 -2.68
CA LEU A 163 1.20 24.31 -1.48
C LEU A 163 0.36 23.24 -0.79
N ARG A 164 -0.92 23.52 -0.55
CA ARG A 164 -1.83 22.61 0.15
C ARG A 164 -1.97 21.25 -0.55
N THR A 165 -2.06 21.23 -1.87
CA THR A 165 -2.27 20.01 -2.67
C THR A 165 -0.98 19.32 -3.10
N GLY A 166 0.16 20.02 -3.01
CA GLY A 166 1.45 19.52 -3.46
C GLY A 166 2.34 18.94 -2.35
N LEU A 167 2.20 19.42 -1.11
CA LEU A 167 3.05 18.95 0.01
C LEU A 167 2.97 17.45 0.25
N THR A 168 1.78 16.87 0.14
CA THR A 168 1.55 15.43 0.33
C THR A 168 2.39 14.58 -0.64
N SER A 169 2.64 15.07 -1.86
CA SER A 169 3.48 14.37 -2.85
C SER A 169 4.94 14.19 -2.38
N LEU A 170 5.38 15.00 -1.42
CA LEU A 170 6.76 14.96 -0.90
C LEU A 170 6.97 13.84 0.14
N THR A 171 5.90 13.17 0.59
CA THR A 171 5.97 12.10 1.57
C THR A 171 6.04 10.70 0.95
N GLY A 172 5.84 10.59 -0.36
CA GLY A 172 5.87 9.33 -1.10
C GLY A 172 7.21 8.61 -0.99
N ALA A 173 7.16 7.30 -0.79
CA ALA A 173 8.30 6.41 -0.61
C ALA A 173 8.46 5.41 -1.74
N ASP A 174 9.64 4.79 -1.82
CA ASP A 174 9.95 3.74 -2.77
C ASP A 174 10.10 2.41 -2.02
N VAL A 175 9.27 1.42 -2.38
CA VAL A 175 9.16 0.14 -1.64
C VAL A 175 8.79 -0.98 -2.60
N GLY A 176 9.45 -2.14 -2.47
CA GLY A 176 8.99 -3.39 -3.07
C GLY A 176 8.31 -4.27 -2.02
N ALA A 177 7.23 -4.95 -2.38
CA ALA A 177 6.55 -5.89 -1.50
C ALA A 177 6.05 -7.12 -2.25
N ALA A 178 5.90 -8.23 -1.53
CA ALA A 178 5.32 -9.45 -2.05
C ALA A 178 4.54 -10.19 -0.95
N LEU A 179 3.42 -10.79 -1.32
CA LEU A 179 2.62 -11.70 -0.51
C LEU A 179 2.39 -13.02 -1.25
N LEU A 180 2.50 -14.13 -0.55
CA LEU A 180 2.10 -15.44 -1.07
C LEU A 180 0.76 -15.83 -0.45
N VAL A 181 -0.21 -16.12 -1.31
CA VAL A 181 -1.53 -16.63 -0.93
C VAL A 181 -1.66 -18.06 -1.43
N GLU A 182 -1.95 -18.98 -0.52
CA GLU A 182 -2.00 -20.39 -0.84
C GLU A 182 -3.35 -21.00 -0.45
N ALA A 183 -3.76 -22.05 -1.19
CA ALA A 183 -4.86 -22.90 -0.81
C ALA A 183 -4.56 -23.59 0.53
N SER A 184 -5.53 -23.57 1.45
CA SER A 184 -5.37 -24.06 2.81
C SER A 184 -6.57 -24.92 3.22
N PRO A 185 -6.39 -25.97 4.02
CA PRO A 185 -7.49 -26.72 4.62
C PRO A 185 -8.16 -25.98 5.78
N VAL A 186 -7.53 -24.93 6.30
CA VAL A 186 -8.04 -24.09 7.40
C VAL A 186 -8.21 -22.66 6.93
N PRO A 187 -9.19 -21.92 7.47
CA PRO A 187 -9.41 -20.52 7.12
C PRO A 187 -8.16 -19.66 7.38
N GLY A 188 -7.79 -18.86 6.40
CA GLY A 188 -6.78 -17.79 6.53
C GLY A 188 -7.44 -16.45 6.30
N ILE A 189 -7.95 -16.16 5.08
CA ILE A 189 -8.85 -15.02 4.85
C ILE A 189 -10.24 -15.45 5.30
N THR A 190 -10.77 -14.80 6.35
CA THR A 190 -12.04 -15.19 6.98
C THR A 190 -13.21 -14.36 6.51
N GLY A 191 -12.98 -13.13 6.07
CA GLY A 191 -14.01 -12.25 5.53
C GLY A 191 -13.42 -10.97 4.96
N SER A 192 -14.19 -10.28 4.13
CA SER A 192 -13.82 -8.98 3.61
C SER A 192 -15.04 -8.16 3.19
N VAL A 193 -14.93 -6.85 3.27
CA VAL A 193 -15.88 -5.89 2.70
C VAL A 193 -15.12 -4.82 1.93
N PHE A 194 -15.71 -4.42 0.79
CA PHE A 194 -15.18 -3.36 -0.06
C PHE A 194 -16.23 -2.27 -0.22
N LEU A 195 -15.81 -1.03 -0.01
CA LEU A 195 -16.66 0.15 0.11
C LEU A 195 -16.19 1.22 -0.88
N ALA A 196 -17.09 2.06 -1.38
CA ALA A 196 -16.73 3.11 -2.32
C ALA A 196 -17.59 4.38 -2.14
N ASN A 197 -16.94 5.52 -2.34
CA ASN A 197 -17.55 6.82 -2.54
C ASN A 197 -16.98 7.45 -3.83
N SER A 198 -17.42 6.94 -4.97
CA SER A 198 -16.83 7.26 -6.28
C SER A 198 -17.04 8.71 -6.72
N THR A 199 -18.00 9.43 -6.16
CA THR A 199 -18.21 10.86 -6.46
C THR A 199 -17.07 11.74 -5.97
N SER A 200 -16.27 11.25 -5.02
CA SER A 200 -15.12 11.94 -4.44
C SER A 200 -13.79 11.70 -5.18
N TRP A 201 -13.81 11.07 -6.36
CA TRP A 201 -12.60 10.77 -7.11
C TRP A 201 -11.67 11.98 -7.36
N PRO A 202 -12.17 13.24 -7.52
CA PRO A 202 -11.28 14.37 -7.79
C PRO A 202 -10.41 14.78 -6.59
N ALA A 203 -10.71 14.29 -5.37
CA ALA A 203 -9.98 14.65 -4.16
C ALA A 203 -8.48 14.25 -4.20
N ALA A 204 -8.15 13.18 -4.93
CA ALA A 204 -6.76 12.81 -5.14
C ALA A 204 -6.59 12.16 -6.52
N THR A 205 -5.72 12.75 -7.35
CA THR A 205 -5.54 12.35 -8.74
C THR A 205 -4.07 12.30 -9.13
N LEU A 206 -3.76 11.38 -10.03
CA LEU A 206 -2.51 11.32 -10.78
C LEU A 206 -2.89 11.23 -12.25
N TYR A 207 -2.91 12.36 -12.95
CA TYR A 207 -3.29 12.41 -14.35
C TYR A 207 -2.19 11.87 -15.25
N ASP A 208 -2.60 11.11 -16.25
CA ASP A 208 -1.70 10.71 -17.34
C ASP A 208 -1.46 11.91 -18.27
N PRO A 209 -0.20 12.34 -18.45
CA PRO A 209 0.10 13.52 -19.24
C PRO A 209 -0.23 13.37 -20.74
N HIS A 210 -0.29 12.13 -21.24
CA HIS A 210 -0.60 11.87 -22.64
C HIS A 210 -2.10 11.88 -22.91
N HIS A 211 -2.91 11.45 -21.94
CA HIS A 211 -4.37 11.32 -22.11
C HIS A 211 -5.18 12.46 -21.48
N ALA A 212 -4.55 13.22 -20.58
CA ALA A 212 -5.17 14.36 -19.93
C ALA A 212 -4.27 15.62 -20.06
N PRO A 213 -4.03 16.12 -21.30
CA PRO A 213 -3.22 17.30 -21.53
C PRO A 213 -3.84 18.52 -20.83
N GLY A 214 -3.01 19.34 -20.21
CA GLY A 214 -3.44 20.52 -19.46
C GLY A 214 -3.84 20.25 -18.00
N GLN A 215 -3.92 19.00 -17.57
CA GLN A 215 -4.11 18.68 -16.15
C GLN A 215 -2.78 18.78 -15.37
N PRO A 216 -2.85 19.02 -14.05
CA PRO A 216 -1.66 19.13 -13.21
C PRO A 216 -0.79 17.87 -13.29
N GLN A 217 0.52 18.06 -13.50
CA GLN A 217 1.48 16.95 -13.49
C GLN A 217 1.78 16.49 -12.06
N GLY A 218 2.04 15.19 -11.89
CA GLY A 218 2.35 14.56 -10.61
C GLY A 218 1.13 14.34 -9.72
N LEU A 219 1.37 13.85 -8.52
CA LEU A 219 0.31 13.54 -7.56
C LEU A 219 -0.30 14.84 -7.01
N HIS A 220 -1.61 14.95 -7.14
CA HIS A 220 -2.42 16.05 -6.64
C HIS A 220 -3.38 15.53 -5.56
N VAL A 221 -3.31 16.06 -4.35
CA VAL A 221 -4.14 15.61 -3.22
C VAL A 221 -4.72 16.81 -2.49
N ASP A 222 -6.04 16.98 -2.52
CA ASP A 222 -6.76 17.82 -1.56
C ASP A 222 -7.01 16.97 -0.30
N SER A 223 -6.17 17.16 0.72
CA SER A 223 -6.20 16.33 1.92
C SER A 223 -7.51 16.44 2.70
N ASP A 224 -8.17 17.61 2.70
CA ASP A 224 -9.44 17.79 3.42
C ASP A 224 -10.59 17.13 2.66
N ALA A 225 -10.62 17.30 1.34
CA ALA A 225 -11.61 16.64 0.48
C ALA A 225 -11.45 15.12 0.53
N LEU A 226 -10.19 14.64 0.50
CA LEU A 226 -9.90 13.21 0.60
C LEU A 226 -10.31 12.65 1.98
N LEU A 227 -10.02 13.35 3.07
CA LEU A 227 -10.44 12.91 4.41
C LEU A 227 -11.97 12.90 4.51
N ALA A 228 -12.63 13.93 4.01
CA ALA A 228 -14.10 14.02 3.98
C ALA A 228 -14.72 12.89 3.14
N SER A 229 -14.04 12.41 2.09
CA SER A 229 -14.54 11.37 1.22
C SER A 229 -14.71 10.00 1.90
N PHE A 230 -14.01 9.78 3.01
CA PHE A 230 -14.14 8.58 3.84
C PHE A 230 -15.27 8.66 4.87
N THR A 231 -15.93 9.82 5.00
CA THR A 231 -17.07 9.97 5.91
C THR A 231 -18.17 8.99 5.52
N GLY A 232 -18.60 8.17 6.48
CA GLY A 232 -19.59 7.11 6.27
C GLY A 232 -19.00 5.76 5.82
N LEU A 233 -17.84 5.71 5.16
CA LEU A 233 -17.17 4.44 4.87
C LEU A 233 -16.63 3.79 6.15
N ASP A 234 -16.12 4.60 7.08
CA ASP A 234 -15.71 4.16 8.41
C ASP A 234 -16.86 3.58 9.22
N ALA A 235 -18.04 4.22 9.20
CA ALA A 235 -19.24 3.69 9.86
C ALA A 235 -19.71 2.36 9.24
N GLN A 236 -19.67 2.25 7.91
CA GLN A 236 -19.97 1.00 7.21
C GLN A 236 -18.97 -0.12 7.56
N ALA A 237 -17.68 0.20 7.63
CA ALA A 237 -16.63 -0.73 8.04
C ALA A 237 -16.84 -1.21 9.49
N ALA A 238 -17.14 -0.30 10.41
CA ALA A 238 -17.42 -0.62 11.81
C ALA A 238 -18.69 -1.47 11.96
N GLN A 239 -19.74 -1.16 11.20
CA GLN A 239 -20.96 -1.96 11.19
C GLN A 239 -20.70 -3.37 10.68
N TRP A 240 -19.93 -3.51 9.59
CA TRP A 240 -19.58 -4.83 9.04
C TRP A 240 -18.74 -5.66 10.03
N LEU A 241 -17.76 -5.05 10.72
CA LEU A 241 -16.99 -5.75 11.77
C LEU A 241 -17.90 -6.30 12.88
N LYS A 242 -18.88 -5.49 13.31
CA LYS A 242 -19.89 -5.91 14.29
C LYS A 242 -20.73 -7.08 13.79
N GLU A 243 -21.12 -7.07 12.52
CA GLU A 243 -21.86 -8.19 11.87
C GLU A 243 -21.02 -9.46 11.76
N GLN A 244 -19.68 -9.33 11.75
CA GLN A 244 -18.74 -10.46 11.82
C GLN A 244 -18.43 -10.91 13.25
N ASP A 245 -19.04 -10.29 14.27
CA ASP A 245 -18.76 -10.53 15.70
C ASP A 245 -17.26 -10.27 16.05
N VAL A 246 -16.69 -9.21 15.46
CA VAL A 246 -15.28 -8.82 15.68
C VAL A 246 -15.20 -7.54 16.47
N ASP A 247 -14.61 -7.59 17.65
CA ASP A 247 -14.16 -6.42 18.41
C ASP A 247 -12.73 -6.07 17.97
N VAL A 248 -12.52 -4.86 17.46
CA VAL A 248 -11.22 -4.41 17.01
C VAL A 248 -10.16 -4.41 18.11
N ARG A 249 -10.57 -4.28 19.38
CA ARG A 249 -9.68 -4.31 20.54
C ARG A 249 -9.10 -5.70 20.83
N GLU A 250 -9.74 -6.75 20.31
CA GLU A 250 -9.31 -8.15 20.46
C GLU A 250 -8.41 -8.63 19.31
N LEU A 251 -8.14 -7.77 18.33
CA LEU A 251 -7.23 -8.08 17.24
C LEU A 251 -5.77 -8.02 17.70
N ASP A 252 -4.98 -9.00 17.31
CA ASP A 252 -3.55 -9.06 17.63
C ASP A 252 -2.75 -8.06 16.79
N LEU A 253 -3.19 -7.79 15.56
CA LEU A 253 -2.58 -6.81 14.68
C LEU A 253 -3.62 -6.11 13.81
N VAL A 254 -3.46 -4.80 13.64
CA VAL A 254 -4.20 -3.99 12.67
C VAL A 254 -3.21 -3.37 11.70
N CYS A 255 -3.33 -3.71 10.42
CA CYS A 255 -2.62 -3.05 9.35
C CYS A 255 -3.54 -2.03 8.69
N VAL A 256 -3.13 -0.77 8.63
CA VAL A 256 -3.89 0.30 8.00
C VAL A 256 -3.01 1.07 7.02
N HIS A 257 -3.59 1.58 5.94
CA HIS A 257 -2.87 2.49 5.05
C HIS A 257 -2.37 3.72 5.83
N GLN A 258 -1.08 4.06 5.65
CA GLN A 258 -0.39 5.12 6.41
C GLN A 258 0.11 6.23 5.47
N PRO A 259 -0.75 7.18 5.05
CA PRO A 259 -0.34 8.31 4.23
C PRO A 259 0.32 9.43 5.03
N SER A 260 0.07 9.50 6.34
CA SER A 260 0.68 10.41 7.31
C SER A 260 0.40 9.93 8.74
N GLN A 261 1.20 10.39 9.72
CA GLN A 261 0.95 10.05 11.12
C GLN A 261 -0.37 10.65 11.66
N PRO A 262 -0.72 11.93 11.38
CA PRO A 262 -2.02 12.47 11.81
C PRO A 262 -3.21 11.69 11.27
N PHE A 263 -3.12 11.16 10.05
CA PHE A 263 -4.18 10.30 9.49
C PHE A 263 -4.31 9.00 10.29
N VAL A 264 -3.21 8.33 10.59
CA VAL A 264 -3.20 7.08 11.39
C VAL A 264 -3.78 7.33 12.77
N ASP A 265 -3.40 8.43 13.42
CA ASP A 265 -3.88 8.79 14.75
C ASP A 265 -5.39 9.07 14.75
N ALA A 266 -5.89 9.80 13.75
CA ALA A 266 -7.32 10.06 13.58
C ALA A 266 -8.12 8.79 13.29
N PHE A 267 -7.61 7.92 12.39
CA PHE A 267 -8.24 6.65 12.06
C PHE A 267 -8.33 5.75 13.31
N ARG A 268 -7.22 5.60 14.01
CA ARG A 268 -7.12 4.80 15.22
C ARG A 268 -8.09 5.26 16.30
N ALA A 269 -8.15 6.58 16.56
CA ALA A 269 -9.08 7.15 17.53
C ALA A 269 -10.56 6.90 17.15
N ARG A 270 -10.88 6.97 15.85
CA ARG A 270 -12.24 6.76 15.34
C ARG A 270 -12.67 5.29 15.40
N MET A 271 -11.74 4.36 15.20
CA MET A 271 -12.01 2.92 15.19
C MET A 271 -11.76 2.25 16.55
N ASP A 272 -11.39 2.98 17.58
CA ASP A 272 -11.05 2.49 18.93
C ASP A 272 -9.92 1.44 18.93
N ILE A 273 -8.87 1.69 18.13
CA ILE A 273 -7.72 0.80 17.96
C ILE A 273 -6.59 1.24 18.92
N ASP A 274 -6.05 0.30 19.71
CA ASP A 274 -4.89 0.55 20.55
C ASP A 274 -3.63 0.83 19.68
N PRO A 275 -2.80 1.84 20.02
CA PRO A 275 -1.52 2.07 19.36
C PRO A 275 -0.64 0.82 19.25
N ALA A 276 -0.68 -0.06 20.25
CA ALA A 276 0.11 -1.28 20.28
C ALA A 276 -0.29 -2.28 19.19
N GLN A 277 -1.52 -2.21 18.67
CA GLN A 277 -2.00 -3.08 17.57
C GLN A 277 -1.49 -2.68 16.20
N ILE A 278 -0.92 -1.47 16.03
CA ILE A 278 -0.42 -0.95 14.76
C ILE A 278 1.11 -0.93 14.75
N ILE A 279 1.71 -1.25 13.60
CA ILE A 279 3.13 -1.04 13.35
C ILE A 279 3.30 0.29 12.62
N PRO A 280 3.92 1.31 13.24
CA PRO A 280 4.14 2.59 12.60
C PRO A 280 5.27 2.49 11.57
N THR A 281 4.94 2.49 10.28
CA THR A 281 5.93 2.44 9.19
C THR A 281 6.20 3.82 8.58
N PHE A 282 5.18 4.69 8.53
CA PHE A 282 5.26 5.99 7.89
C PHE A 282 6.41 6.89 8.38
N PRO A 283 6.69 7.05 9.69
CA PRO A 283 7.71 8.00 10.15
C PRO A 283 9.10 7.76 9.55
N HIS A 284 9.46 6.51 9.26
CA HIS A 284 10.78 6.10 8.78
C HIS A 284 10.83 5.51 7.37
N THR A 285 9.66 5.33 6.75
CA THR A 285 9.57 4.82 5.39
C THR A 285 8.95 5.85 4.45
N GLY A 286 8.00 6.66 4.93
CA GLY A 286 7.13 7.49 4.12
C GLY A 286 5.87 6.75 3.67
N ASN A 287 5.07 7.41 2.82
CA ASN A 287 3.86 6.83 2.25
C ASN A 287 4.22 5.80 1.17
N ALA A 288 4.05 4.52 1.48
CA ALA A 288 4.33 3.40 0.60
C ALA A 288 3.11 2.96 -0.24
N ALA A 289 2.05 3.77 -0.32
CA ALA A 289 0.80 3.50 -1.07
C ALA A 289 0.32 2.04 -0.92
N ALA A 290 0.20 1.29 -2.03
CA ALA A 290 -0.30 -0.09 -2.03
C ALA A 290 0.62 -1.06 -1.27
N ALA A 291 1.92 -0.75 -1.14
CA ALA A 291 2.87 -1.55 -0.37
C ALA A 291 2.74 -1.38 1.16
N THR A 292 1.90 -0.44 1.65
CA THR A 292 1.80 -0.14 3.10
C THR A 292 1.31 -1.35 3.91
N LEU A 293 0.29 -2.07 3.45
CA LEU A 293 -0.26 -3.23 4.16
C LEU A 293 0.73 -4.41 4.18
N PRO A 294 1.31 -4.84 3.05
CA PRO A 294 2.31 -5.89 3.06
C PRO A 294 3.59 -5.50 3.81
N LEU A 295 3.98 -4.22 3.85
CA LEU A 295 5.10 -3.74 4.65
C LEU A 295 4.86 -3.98 6.15
N GLN A 296 3.67 -3.65 6.67
CA GLN A 296 3.32 -3.88 8.06
C GLN A 296 3.27 -5.38 8.39
N LEU A 297 2.69 -6.22 7.51
CA LEU A 297 2.68 -7.67 7.69
C LEU A 297 4.10 -8.24 7.72
N ALA A 298 4.96 -7.85 6.77
CA ALA A 298 6.34 -8.32 6.72
C ALA A 298 7.14 -7.87 7.96
N GLN A 299 6.92 -6.65 8.43
CA GLN A 299 7.54 -6.14 9.66
C GLN A 299 7.05 -6.91 10.89
N ALA A 300 5.73 -7.18 10.99
CA ALA A 300 5.15 -7.96 12.08
C ALA A 300 5.75 -9.37 12.17
N VAL A 301 5.94 -10.01 11.02
CA VAL A 301 6.61 -11.33 10.93
C VAL A 301 8.07 -11.23 11.38
N HIS A 302 8.79 -10.23 10.88
CA HIS A 302 10.20 -10.00 11.23
C HIS A 302 10.39 -9.78 12.74
N ASP A 303 9.52 -8.97 13.33
CA ASP A 303 9.56 -8.61 14.76
C ASP A 303 8.93 -9.67 15.67
N ARG A 304 8.50 -10.80 15.11
CA ARG A 304 7.81 -11.89 15.82
C ARG A 304 6.56 -11.42 16.58
N ARG A 305 5.85 -10.47 16.01
CA ARG A 305 4.58 -9.94 16.53
C ARG A 305 3.36 -10.69 16.00
N LEU A 306 3.55 -11.65 15.10
CA LEU A 306 2.50 -12.51 14.58
C LEU A 306 2.85 -13.97 14.87
N ALA A 307 1.91 -14.69 15.43
CA ALA A 307 1.94 -16.13 15.67
C ALA A 307 0.82 -16.84 14.87
N PRO A 308 0.96 -18.13 14.56
CA PRO A 308 -0.11 -18.88 13.92
C PRO A 308 -1.41 -18.84 14.73
N GLY A 309 -2.49 -18.41 14.07
CA GLY A 309 -3.83 -18.27 14.68
C GLY A 309 -4.20 -16.85 15.10
N ASP A 310 -3.26 -15.91 15.11
CA ASP A 310 -3.53 -14.52 15.45
C ASP A 310 -4.60 -13.90 14.56
N ALA A 311 -5.44 -13.06 15.15
CA ALA A 311 -6.48 -12.30 14.47
C ALA A 311 -5.91 -10.99 13.92
N VAL A 312 -5.98 -10.80 12.62
CA VAL A 312 -5.44 -9.63 11.94
C VAL A 312 -6.54 -8.95 11.11
N ALA A 313 -6.60 -7.63 11.15
CA ALA A 313 -7.40 -6.85 10.21
C ALA A 313 -6.51 -6.00 9.30
N LEU A 314 -6.83 -6.01 8.01
CA LEU A 314 -6.26 -5.11 7.01
C LEU A 314 -7.30 -4.04 6.67
N PHE A 315 -6.94 -2.75 6.85
CA PHE A 315 -7.77 -1.61 6.47
C PHE A 315 -7.14 -0.91 5.28
N GLY A 316 -7.74 -1.12 4.12
CA GLY A 316 -7.37 -0.43 2.88
C GLY A 316 -8.16 0.87 2.76
N LEU A 317 -7.45 1.96 2.46
CA LEU A 317 -8.02 3.29 2.23
C LEU A 317 -7.28 3.90 1.03
N ALA A 318 -8.02 4.33 0.01
CA ALA A 318 -7.44 4.88 -1.21
C ALA A 318 -8.29 6.00 -1.79
N SER A 319 -7.66 6.79 -2.66
CA SER A 319 -8.38 7.73 -3.51
C SER A 319 -9.49 7.05 -4.30
N GLY A 320 -10.50 7.82 -4.64
CA GLY A 320 -11.64 7.30 -5.37
C GLY A 320 -12.99 7.78 -4.83
N ALA A 321 -13.37 7.80 -3.52
CA ALA A 321 -12.63 7.11 -2.45
C ALA A 321 -13.03 5.63 -2.41
N SER A 322 -12.10 4.78 -2.04
CA SER A 322 -12.40 3.39 -1.78
C SER A 322 -11.87 2.96 -0.40
N GLY A 323 -12.66 2.14 0.30
CA GLY A 323 -12.33 1.53 1.56
C GLY A 323 -12.39 0.01 1.46
N ALA A 324 -11.63 -0.68 2.28
CA ALA A 324 -11.72 -2.12 2.41
C ALA A 324 -11.36 -2.57 3.82
N VAL A 325 -12.03 -3.62 4.29
CA VAL A 325 -11.62 -4.35 5.48
C VAL A 325 -11.47 -5.81 5.11
N MET A 326 -10.39 -6.43 5.51
CA MET A 326 -10.18 -7.87 5.34
C MET A 326 -9.70 -8.46 6.66
N LEU A 327 -10.36 -9.53 7.09
CA LEU A 327 -10.04 -10.26 8.31
C LEU A 327 -9.23 -11.51 7.97
N LEU A 328 -8.18 -11.73 8.76
CA LEU A 328 -7.28 -12.85 8.60
C LEU A 328 -7.14 -13.64 9.91
N ARG A 329 -6.91 -14.94 9.77
CA ARG A 329 -6.23 -15.79 10.77
C ARG A 329 -4.83 -16.11 10.25
N TRP A 330 -3.84 -15.56 10.94
CA TRP A 330 -2.43 -15.66 10.52
C TRP A 330 -1.88 -17.09 10.59
#